data_e72f99003cacfb84578e3e3e1f8a5988
#
_entry.id   e72f99003cacfb84578e3e3e1f8a5988
#
_cell.length_a   1.000
_cell.length_b   1.000
_cell.length_c   1.000
_cell.angle_alpha   90.00
_cell.angle_beta   90.00
_cell.angle_gamma   90.00
#
_symmetry.space_group_name_H-M   'P 1'
#
loop_
_entity.id
_entity.type
_entity.pdbx_description
1 polymer ?
#
loop_
_entity_poly.entity_id
_entity_poly.type
_entity_poly.pdbx_seq_one_letter_code
_entity_poly.pdbx_strand_id
1 'polypeptide(L)'
;SSAASDVYKRQIIATGGASYSGTGSDGSGYEIARALGHTIVEPKPMLVPICVKESCCCDMSGLSLKNVTLSLIDTAKNKPVYREQGEMLFTHFGVSGPLVLSASAYVKKSTYRLEIDLKPALDDKKLDARLLRDFGEQHTKQISTVMRGLLPQAMVEPVLDKAGVAVDTRISEITKVQRAAIVNALKHFDLTVTGLRPIEEAIITDGGVSLKEIDPKTMGSKLIDGLYFAGEIIDCAAYTGGYNLQIAFSTAHSAAAA
;
A
#
# COMPACT_ATOMS: atom_id res chain seq x y z
N SER A 1 -5.98 -46.46 -26.25
CA SER A 1 -5.16 -45.26 -26.05
C SER A 1 -5.64 -44.03 -26.86
N SER A 2 -6.54 -44.17 -27.83
CA SER A 2 -7.07 -43.04 -28.60
C SER A 2 -8.16 -42.27 -27.88
N ALA A 3 -8.83 -42.86 -26.89
CA ALA A 3 -9.87 -42.17 -26.10
C ALA A 3 -9.29 -41.14 -25.12
N ALA A 4 -8.04 -41.24 -24.69
CA ALA A 4 -7.43 -40.31 -23.77
C ALA A 4 -6.98 -38.98 -24.45
N SER A 5 -6.76 -38.97 -25.77
CA SER A 5 -6.38 -37.77 -26.52
C SER A 5 -7.56 -36.86 -26.86
N ASP A 6 -8.79 -37.36 -26.82
CA ASP A 6 -10.01 -36.57 -27.09
C ASP A 6 -10.60 -35.86 -25.85
N VAL A 7 -10.14 -36.25 -24.65
CA VAL A 7 -10.69 -35.71 -23.39
C VAL A 7 -10.13 -34.33 -23.06
N TYR A 8 -9.00 -33.91 -23.62
CA TYR A 8 -8.32 -32.66 -23.30
C TYR A 8 -8.22 -31.71 -24.51
N LYS A 9 -9.34 -31.49 -25.21
CA LYS A 9 -9.38 -30.52 -26.32
C LYS A 9 -9.29 -29.08 -25.83
N ARG A 10 -9.57 -28.82 -24.55
CA ARG A 10 -9.52 -27.50 -23.94
C ARG A 10 -9.04 -27.59 -22.49
N GLN A 11 -8.08 -26.77 -22.12
CA GLN A 11 -7.50 -26.70 -20.80
C GLN A 11 -7.43 -25.26 -20.33
N ILE A 12 -7.89 -24.98 -19.10
CA ILE A 12 -7.81 -23.66 -18.47
C ILE A 12 -6.78 -23.72 -17.34
N ILE A 13 -5.77 -22.86 -17.38
CA ILE A 13 -4.82 -22.66 -16.28
C ILE A 13 -5.36 -21.50 -15.43
N ALA A 14 -5.74 -21.81 -14.19
CA ALA A 14 -6.33 -20.89 -13.23
C ALA A 14 -5.72 -21.10 -11.83
N THR A 15 -4.40 -21.19 -11.76
CA THR A 15 -3.63 -21.55 -10.55
C THR A 15 -3.44 -20.40 -9.56
N GLY A 16 -3.87 -19.19 -9.91
CA GLY A 16 -3.59 -17.98 -9.14
C GLY A 16 -2.19 -17.44 -9.38
N GLY A 17 -1.76 -16.50 -8.54
CA GLY A 17 -0.44 -15.86 -8.59
C GLY A 17 0.61 -16.58 -7.73
N ALA A 18 1.46 -15.76 -7.07
CA ALA A 18 2.49 -16.22 -6.12
C ALA A 18 2.34 -15.59 -4.73
N SER A 19 1.30 -14.77 -4.51
CA SER A 19 0.97 -14.20 -3.22
C SER A 19 0.24 -15.21 -2.34
N TYR A 20 0.43 -15.12 -1.01
CA TYR A 20 -0.16 -16.07 -0.05
C TYR A 20 0.07 -17.54 -0.41
N SER A 21 1.30 -17.91 -0.65
CA SER A 21 1.69 -19.28 -1.08
C SER A 21 1.13 -20.40 -0.19
N GLY A 22 0.90 -20.13 1.09
CA GLY A 22 0.24 -21.06 2.01
C GLY A 22 -1.21 -21.43 1.66
N THR A 23 -1.85 -20.71 0.73
CA THR A 23 -3.20 -21.03 0.22
C THR A 23 -3.19 -21.82 -1.09
N GLY A 24 -2.01 -22.19 -1.60
CA GLY A 24 -1.82 -22.97 -2.82
C GLY A 24 -1.37 -22.16 -4.05
N SER A 25 -1.30 -20.82 -3.94
CA SER A 25 -0.77 -19.95 -5.01
C SER A 25 0.76 -19.86 -4.91
N ASP A 26 1.44 -20.92 -5.33
CA ASP A 26 2.91 -21.09 -5.20
C ASP A 26 3.69 -20.67 -6.45
N GLY A 27 3.01 -20.14 -7.47
CA GLY A 27 3.62 -19.76 -8.74
C GLY A 27 3.87 -20.92 -9.71
N SER A 28 3.49 -22.16 -9.38
CA SER A 28 3.68 -23.33 -10.25
C SER A 28 3.04 -23.17 -11.64
N GLY A 29 1.94 -22.44 -11.74
CA GLY A 29 1.30 -22.12 -13.02
C GLY A 29 2.18 -21.29 -13.95
N TYR A 30 3.05 -20.43 -13.43
CA TYR A 30 4.02 -19.70 -14.25
C TYR A 30 5.07 -20.61 -14.85
N GLU A 31 5.53 -21.64 -14.12
CA GLU A 31 6.46 -22.65 -14.62
C GLU A 31 5.82 -23.46 -15.77
N ILE A 32 4.56 -23.88 -15.60
CA ILE A 32 3.80 -24.58 -16.63
C ILE A 32 3.67 -23.69 -17.88
N ALA A 33 3.23 -22.45 -17.73
CA ALA A 33 3.05 -21.52 -18.84
C ALA A 33 4.39 -21.24 -19.56
N ARG A 34 5.49 -21.09 -18.82
CA ARG A 34 6.84 -20.92 -19.38
C ARG A 34 7.30 -22.14 -20.16
N ALA A 35 7.08 -23.34 -19.63
CA ALA A 35 7.39 -24.60 -20.32
C ALA A 35 6.58 -24.77 -21.61
N LEU A 36 5.40 -24.19 -21.69
CA LEU A 36 4.54 -24.14 -22.87
C LEU A 36 4.91 -22.98 -23.85
N GLY A 37 5.99 -22.25 -23.58
CA GLY A 37 6.51 -21.20 -24.46
C GLY A 37 5.95 -19.79 -24.22
N HIS A 38 5.13 -19.59 -23.18
CA HIS A 38 4.61 -18.27 -22.83
C HIS A 38 5.64 -17.40 -22.12
N THR A 39 5.61 -16.12 -22.45
CA THR A 39 6.39 -15.09 -21.74
C THR A 39 5.75 -14.80 -20.39
N ILE A 40 6.52 -14.94 -19.33
CA ILE A 40 6.11 -14.56 -17.98
C ILE A 40 6.72 -13.19 -17.62
N VAL A 41 5.86 -12.20 -17.43
CA VAL A 41 6.24 -10.92 -16.81
C VAL A 41 6.57 -11.21 -15.35
N GLU A 42 7.75 -10.78 -14.91
CA GLU A 42 8.29 -11.10 -13.58
C GLU A 42 7.31 -10.79 -12.45
N PRO A 43 6.86 -11.78 -11.68
CA PRO A 43 5.95 -11.60 -10.56
C PRO A 43 6.55 -10.71 -9.46
N LYS A 44 5.77 -9.74 -8.99
CA LYS A 44 6.14 -8.79 -7.94
C LYS A 44 5.02 -8.64 -6.92
N PRO A 45 5.34 -8.30 -5.66
CA PRO A 45 4.31 -7.99 -4.68
C PRO A 45 3.56 -6.72 -5.08
N MET A 46 2.23 -6.77 -5.04
CA MET A 46 1.35 -5.61 -5.15
C MET A 46 0.30 -5.64 -4.04
N LEU A 47 -0.15 -4.48 -3.60
CA LEU A 47 -1.01 -4.31 -2.43
C LEU A 47 -0.35 -4.95 -1.19
N VAL A 48 0.86 -4.50 -0.88
CA VAL A 48 1.72 -5.05 0.15
C VAL A 48 2.13 -3.95 1.14
N PRO A 49 2.36 -4.26 2.43
CA PRO A 49 2.87 -3.28 3.38
C PRO A 49 4.21 -2.68 2.96
N ILE A 50 4.47 -1.45 3.40
CA ILE A 50 5.69 -0.69 3.12
C ILE A 50 6.58 -0.65 4.36
N CYS A 51 7.85 -1.04 4.20
CA CYS A 51 8.87 -0.93 5.23
C CYS A 51 9.45 0.50 5.25
N VAL A 52 9.70 1.02 6.45
CA VAL A 52 10.28 2.35 6.63
C VAL A 52 11.51 2.31 7.55
N LYS A 53 12.30 3.38 7.51
CA LYS A 53 13.54 3.49 8.28
C LYS A 53 13.30 3.87 9.75
N GLU A 54 12.26 4.66 10.01
CA GLU A 54 11.99 5.28 11.30
C GLU A 54 11.50 4.26 12.34
N SER A 55 12.23 4.15 13.45
CA SER A 55 11.93 3.20 14.55
C SER A 55 10.65 3.55 15.31
N CYS A 56 10.19 4.79 15.28
CA CYS A 56 8.96 5.21 15.96
C CYS A 56 7.71 4.44 15.47
N CYS A 57 7.76 3.82 14.28
CA CYS A 57 6.68 2.95 13.83
C CYS A 57 6.51 1.70 14.70
N CYS A 58 7.58 1.20 15.32
CA CYS A 58 7.51 0.07 16.27
C CYS A 58 6.66 0.45 17.49
N ASP A 59 6.89 1.65 18.05
CA ASP A 59 6.18 2.15 19.23
C ASP A 59 4.69 2.45 18.93
N MET A 60 4.40 2.76 17.67
CA MET A 60 3.04 2.97 17.17
C MET A 60 2.39 1.69 16.61
N SER A 61 3.04 0.53 16.70
CA SER A 61 2.52 -0.71 16.12
C SER A 61 1.11 -1.04 16.62
N GLY A 62 0.20 -1.33 15.69
CA GLY A 62 -1.23 -1.55 15.95
C GLY A 62 -2.09 -0.29 15.93
N LEU A 63 -1.48 0.90 15.85
CA LEU A 63 -2.24 2.14 15.74
C LEU A 63 -2.82 2.32 14.34
N SER A 64 -4.15 2.39 14.25
CA SER A 64 -4.87 2.75 13.02
C SER A 64 -5.23 4.23 13.01
N LEU A 65 -4.99 4.88 11.88
CA LEU A 65 -5.44 6.25 11.60
C LEU A 65 -6.53 6.20 10.54
N LYS A 66 -7.73 6.71 10.87
CA LYS A 66 -8.92 6.59 10.00
C LYS A 66 -9.08 7.70 8.97
N ASN A 67 -8.47 8.84 9.20
CA ASN A 67 -8.69 10.04 8.39
C ASN A 67 -7.39 10.84 8.25
N VAL A 68 -6.51 10.36 7.40
CA VAL A 68 -5.24 11.02 7.05
C VAL A 68 -5.10 11.12 5.54
N THR A 69 -4.28 12.04 5.06
CA THR A 69 -3.87 12.04 3.65
C THR A 69 -2.47 11.46 3.58
N LEU A 70 -2.30 10.40 2.79
CA LEU A 70 -1.01 9.78 2.51
C LEU A 70 -0.54 10.18 1.11
N SER A 71 0.68 10.68 1.02
CA SER A 71 1.36 10.93 -0.23
C SER A 71 2.62 10.06 -0.33
N LEU A 72 2.79 9.34 -1.43
CA LEU A 72 4.05 8.68 -1.79
C LEU A 72 4.81 9.60 -2.73
N ILE A 73 5.97 10.06 -2.31
CA ILE A 73 6.77 11.05 -3.04
C ILE A 73 8.03 10.38 -3.59
N ASP A 74 8.20 10.42 -4.91
CA ASP A 74 9.47 10.06 -5.58
C ASP A 74 10.50 11.13 -5.22
N THR A 75 11.52 10.77 -4.42
CA THR A 75 12.51 11.71 -3.91
C THR A 75 13.48 12.19 -4.98
N ALA A 76 13.71 11.39 -6.03
CA ALA A 76 14.57 11.77 -7.15
C ALA A 76 13.94 12.88 -8.01
N LYS A 77 12.61 12.87 -8.13
CA LYS A 77 11.84 13.85 -8.92
C LYS A 77 11.20 14.92 -8.05
N ASN A 78 11.20 14.73 -6.74
CA ASN A 78 10.46 15.53 -5.75
C ASN A 78 8.98 15.74 -6.14
N LYS A 79 8.32 14.67 -6.59
CA LYS A 79 6.92 14.70 -7.03
C LYS A 79 6.11 13.58 -6.37
N PRO A 80 4.86 13.85 -5.95
CA PRO A 80 3.97 12.80 -5.50
C PRO A 80 3.58 11.91 -6.68
N VAL A 81 3.73 10.60 -6.52
CA VAL A 81 3.29 9.57 -7.47
C VAL A 81 1.95 8.94 -7.05
N TYR A 82 1.57 9.13 -5.79
CA TYR A 82 0.29 8.73 -5.22
C TYR A 82 -0.09 9.72 -4.13
N ARG A 83 -1.38 10.04 -4.02
CA ARG A 83 -1.95 10.85 -2.93
C ARG A 83 -3.43 10.56 -2.80
N GLU A 84 -3.82 10.04 -1.64
CA GLU A 84 -5.21 9.77 -1.30
C GLU A 84 -5.48 10.00 0.20
N GLN A 85 -6.76 10.15 0.56
CA GLN A 85 -7.23 10.29 1.93
C GLN A 85 -7.98 9.03 2.35
N GLY A 86 -7.73 8.55 3.57
CA GLY A 86 -8.38 7.34 4.08
C GLY A 86 -7.72 6.80 5.34
N GLU A 87 -7.65 5.47 5.42
CA GLU A 87 -7.16 4.74 6.58
C GLU A 87 -5.79 4.13 6.35
N MET A 88 -4.96 4.14 7.39
CA MET A 88 -3.67 3.46 7.44
C MET A 88 -3.41 2.85 8.82
N LEU A 89 -2.46 1.94 8.87
CA LEU A 89 -2.04 1.21 10.08
C LEU A 89 -0.53 1.29 10.23
N PHE A 90 -0.05 1.59 11.44
CA PHE A 90 1.35 1.40 11.82
C PHE A 90 1.64 -0.04 12.23
N THR A 91 2.80 -0.55 11.84
CA THR A 91 3.29 -1.89 12.16
C THR A 91 4.72 -1.80 12.68
N HIS A 92 5.23 -2.89 13.25
CA HIS A 92 6.60 -2.93 13.78
C HIS A 92 7.70 -2.76 12.70
N PHE A 93 7.39 -2.96 11.43
CA PHE A 93 8.33 -2.78 10.31
C PHE A 93 8.06 -1.51 9.47
N GLY A 94 6.99 -0.79 9.75
CA GLY A 94 6.60 0.40 8.98
C GLY A 94 5.10 0.62 8.97
N VAL A 95 4.48 0.58 7.79
CA VAL A 95 3.07 0.95 7.62
C VAL A 95 2.32 -0.01 6.69
N SER A 96 1.00 -0.11 6.92
CA SER A 96 0.06 -0.95 6.18
C SER A 96 -1.32 -0.26 6.13
N GLY A 97 -2.35 -1.01 5.78
CA GLY A 97 -3.74 -0.52 5.66
C GLY A 97 -4.08 -0.03 4.26
N PRO A 98 -5.36 0.28 3.98
CA PRO A 98 -5.87 0.48 2.63
C PRO A 98 -5.09 1.51 1.79
N LEU A 99 -4.76 2.68 2.37
CA LEU A 99 -3.97 3.72 1.70
C LEU A 99 -2.57 3.22 1.32
N VAL A 100 -1.89 2.55 2.25
CA VAL A 100 -0.52 2.09 2.07
C VAL A 100 -0.45 0.96 1.05
N LEU A 101 -1.39 0.02 1.12
CA LEU A 101 -1.50 -1.07 0.15
C LEU A 101 -1.71 -0.52 -1.26
N SER A 102 -2.58 0.47 -1.44
CA SER A 102 -2.77 1.14 -2.73
C SER A 102 -1.50 1.88 -3.18
N ALA A 103 -0.83 2.59 -2.25
CA ALA A 103 0.42 3.32 -2.53
C ALA A 103 1.55 2.37 -2.98
N SER A 104 1.61 1.15 -2.44
CA SER A 104 2.67 0.17 -2.77
C SER A 104 2.74 -0.18 -4.26
N ALA A 105 1.61 -0.13 -4.97
CA ALA A 105 1.54 -0.35 -6.42
C ALA A 105 2.34 0.67 -7.25
N TYR A 106 2.66 1.82 -6.67
CA TYR A 106 3.46 2.88 -7.31
C TYR A 106 4.95 2.82 -6.95
N VAL A 107 5.36 1.95 -6.03
CA VAL A 107 6.76 1.77 -5.64
C VAL A 107 7.48 0.99 -6.74
N LYS A 108 8.37 1.66 -7.47
CA LYS A 108 9.19 1.11 -8.56
C LYS A 108 10.68 1.20 -8.20
N LYS A 109 11.56 1.14 -9.20
CA LYS A 109 13.02 1.31 -9.03
C LYS A 109 13.38 2.78 -8.81
N SER A 110 13.04 3.34 -7.65
CA SER A 110 13.37 4.70 -7.21
C SER A 110 13.45 4.74 -5.68
N THR A 111 13.81 5.88 -5.13
CA THR A 111 13.73 6.15 -3.70
C THR A 111 12.48 6.94 -3.39
N TYR A 112 11.82 6.60 -2.28
CA TYR A 112 10.53 7.19 -1.90
C TYR A 112 10.53 7.63 -0.45
N ARG A 113 9.69 8.64 -0.16
CA ARG A 113 9.23 8.96 1.18
C ARG A 113 7.71 8.93 1.21
N LEU A 114 7.15 8.53 2.33
CA LEU A 114 5.75 8.74 2.66
C LEU A 114 5.62 10.08 3.38
N GLU A 115 4.65 10.87 3.02
CA GLU A 115 4.27 12.09 3.74
C GLU A 115 2.82 11.94 4.17
N ILE A 116 2.59 12.06 5.48
CA ILE A 116 1.28 11.85 6.09
C ILE A 116 0.79 13.18 6.65
N ASP A 117 -0.33 13.69 6.12
CA ASP A 117 -1.09 14.78 6.73
C ASP A 117 -2.04 14.18 7.76
N LEU A 118 -1.74 14.38 9.04
CA LEU A 118 -2.52 13.85 10.16
C LEU A 118 -3.82 14.62 10.42
N LYS A 119 -3.99 15.80 9.80
CA LYS A 119 -5.15 16.68 9.98
C LYS A 119 -5.63 17.27 8.64
N PRO A 120 -6.07 16.43 7.69
CA PRO A 120 -6.38 16.88 6.32
C PRO A 120 -7.55 17.87 6.26
N ALA A 121 -8.47 17.84 7.24
CA ALA A 121 -9.59 18.77 7.30
C ALA A 121 -9.20 20.21 7.70
N LEU A 122 -7.98 20.42 8.21
CA LEU A 122 -7.48 21.72 8.65
C LEU A 122 -6.31 22.14 7.78
N ASP A 123 -6.38 23.32 7.19
CA ASP A 123 -5.21 23.97 6.61
C ASP A 123 -4.27 24.49 7.73
N ASP A 124 -3.04 24.87 7.38
CA ASP A 124 -2.01 25.28 8.32
C ASP A 124 -2.48 26.43 9.23
N LYS A 125 -3.21 27.41 8.66
CA LYS A 125 -3.72 28.56 9.41
C LYS A 125 -4.77 28.16 10.42
N LYS A 126 -5.71 27.30 10.03
CA LYS A 126 -6.75 26.79 10.92
C LYS A 126 -6.17 25.89 12.01
N LEU A 127 -5.15 25.09 11.66
CA LEU A 127 -4.47 24.23 12.62
C LEU A 127 -3.66 25.05 13.63
N ASP A 128 -2.93 26.10 13.20
CA ASP A 128 -2.25 27.04 14.10
C ASP A 128 -3.23 27.76 15.04
N ALA A 129 -4.34 28.26 14.50
CA ALA A 129 -5.39 28.88 15.31
C ALA A 129 -6.01 27.91 16.32
N ARG A 130 -6.18 26.64 15.97
CA ARG A 130 -6.64 25.59 16.87
C ARG A 130 -5.64 25.35 18.00
N LEU A 131 -4.34 25.22 17.68
CA LEU A 131 -3.29 25.08 18.69
C LEU A 131 -3.23 26.28 19.64
N LEU A 132 -3.33 27.50 19.11
CA LEU A 132 -3.36 28.73 19.94
C LEU A 132 -4.50 28.71 20.95
N ARG A 133 -5.70 28.32 20.53
CA ARG A 133 -6.85 28.20 21.42
C ARG A 133 -6.62 27.15 22.51
N ASP A 134 -6.22 25.94 22.10
CA ASP A 134 -6.02 24.82 23.02
C ASP A 134 -4.88 25.11 24.03
N PHE A 135 -3.84 25.85 23.60
CA PHE A 135 -2.74 26.33 24.46
C PHE A 135 -3.21 27.41 25.43
N GLY A 136 -4.06 28.32 24.98
CA GLY A 136 -4.65 29.36 25.85
C GLY A 136 -5.50 28.79 26.98
N GLU A 137 -6.29 27.76 26.69
CA GLU A 137 -7.15 27.07 27.67
C GLU A 137 -6.36 26.22 28.68
N GLN A 138 -5.14 25.76 28.32
CA GLN A 138 -4.35 24.78 29.08
C GLN A 138 -2.91 25.22 29.37
N HIS A 139 -2.74 26.53 29.60
CA HIS A 139 -1.46 27.23 29.68
C HIS A 139 -0.45 26.65 30.70
N THR A 140 -0.89 26.02 31.78
CA THR A 140 -0.02 25.43 32.80
C THR A 140 0.35 23.97 32.58
N LYS A 141 -0.28 23.32 31.60
CA LYS A 141 -0.05 21.89 31.34
C LYS A 141 1.18 21.66 30.46
N GLN A 142 1.66 20.41 30.44
CA GLN A 142 2.68 19.95 29.51
C GLN A 142 2.08 19.79 28.10
N ILE A 143 2.91 20.02 27.07
CA ILE A 143 2.50 19.92 25.66
C ILE A 143 1.97 18.52 25.33
N SER A 144 2.59 17.46 25.85
CA SER A 144 2.14 16.09 25.64
C SER A 144 0.70 15.85 26.08
N THR A 145 0.27 16.49 27.17
CA THR A 145 -1.13 16.40 27.65
C THR A 145 -2.10 17.08 26.70
N VAL A 146 -1.74 18.26 26.19
CA VAL A 146 -2.59 19.04 25.29
C VAL A 146 -2.70 18.36 23.92
N MET A 147 -1.59 17.81 23.41
CA MET A 147 -1.55 17.11 22.13
C MET A 147 -2.43 15.85 22.08
N ARG A 148 -2.75 15.22 23.22
CA ARG A 148 -3.70 14.10 23.30
C ARG A 148 -5.13 14.48 22.87
N GLY A 149 -5.48 15.74 22.89
CA GLY A 149 -6.74 16.26 22.35
C GLY A 149 -6.77 16.28 20.80
N LEU A 150 -5.61 16.17 20.17
CA LEU A 150 -5.45 16.19 18.71
C LEU A 150 -5.00 14.84 18.15
N LEU A 151 -4.21 14.08 18.88
CA LEU A 151 -3.53 12.87 18.42
C LEU A 151 -3.84 11.67 19.31
N PRO A 152 -3.85 10.45 18.78
CA PRO A 152 -3.70 9.24 19.59
C PRO A 152 -2.42 9.32 20.43
N GLN A 153 -2.46 8.76 21.63
CA GLN A 153 -1.37 8.89 22.59
C GLN A 153 0.00 8.43 22.02
N ALA A 154 0.04 7.31 21.30
CA ALA A 154 1.25 6.77 20.72
C ALA A 154 1.90 7.69 19.65
N MET A 155 1.14 8.65 19.08
CA MET A 155 1.66 9.60 18.10
C MET A 155 2.19 10.90 18.72
N VAL A 156 1.90 11.17 19.98
CA VAL A 156 2.25 12.46 20.61
C VAL A 156 3.75 12.67 20.61
N GLU A 157 4.50 11.71 21.14
CA GLU A 157 5.97 11.78 21.21
C GLU A 157 6.63 11.83 19.84
N PRO A 158 6.33 10.92 18.88
CA PRO A 158 6.90 10.99 17.52
C PRO A 158 6.65 12.32 16.79
N VAL A 159 5.49 12.94 16.99
CA VAL A 159 5.18 14.24 16.37
C VAL A 159 5.96 15.37 17.05
N LEU A 160 6.07 15.35 18.37
CA LEU A 160 6.84 16.35 19.12
C LEU A 160 8.34 16.24 18.84
N ASP A 161 8.87 15.04 18.73
CA ASP A 161 10.28 14.79 18.34
C ASP A 161 10.57 15.38 16.96
N LYS A 162 9.69 15.13 15.97
CA LYS A 162 9.81 15.76 14.64
C LYS A 162 9.74 17.28 14.68
N ALA A 163 8.99 17.85 15.64
CA ALA A 163 8.91 19.29 15.83
C ALA A 163 10.08 19.86 16.66
N GLY A 164 10.96 19.00 17.20
CA GLY A 164 12.06 19.43 18.08
C GLY A 164 11.57 20.02 19.42
N VAL A 165 10.47 19.47 19.96
CA VAL A 165 9.85 19.95 21.20
C VAL A 165 9.83 18.80 22.22
N ALA A 166 10.40 19.01 23.40
CA ALA A 166 10.39 18.00 24.46
C ALA A 166 8.96 17.78 24.99
N VAL A 167 8.61 16.52 25.26
CA VAL A 167 7.26 16.08 25.66
C VAL A 167 6.76 16.70 26.97
N ASP A 168 7.67 17.08 27.84
CA ASP A 168 7.42 17.69 29.16
C ASP A 168 7.42 19.23 29.14
N THR A 169 7.71 19.86 27.99
CA THR A 169 7.69 21.32 27.83
C THR A 169 6.32 21.87 28.23
N ARG A 170 6.32 22.90 29.06
CA ARG A 170 5.06 23.59 29.45
C ARG A 170 4.55 24.44 28.31
N ILE A 171 3.23 24.50 28.15
CA ILE A 171 2.58 25.32 27.13
C ILE A 171 3.03 26.79 27.20
N SER A 172 3.23 27.34 28.41
CA SER A 172 3.73 28.71 28.62
C SER A 172 5.13 28.97 28.04
N GLU A 173 5.90 27.94 27.81
CA GLU A 173 7.27 27.99 27.27
C GLU A 173 7.33 27.79 25.76
N ILE A 174 6.22 27.36 25.14
CA ILE A 174 6.16 27.08 23.70
C ILE A 174 6.23 28.39 22.91
N THR A 175 7.30 28.56 22.17
CA THR A 175 7.51 29.71 21.29
C THR A 175 6.67 29.62 20.01
N LYS A 176 6.51 30.76 19.33
CA LYS A 176 5.84 30.79 18.00
C LYS A 176 6.52 29.87 16.98
N VAL A 177 7.84 29.76 17.04
CA VAL A 177 8.64 28.89 16.15
C VAL A 177 8.34 27.43 16.42
N GLN A 178 8.36 27.00 17.68
CA GLN A 178 8.02 25.64 18.06
C GLN A 178 6.58 25.27 17.69
N ARG A 179 5.62 26.19 17.89
CA ARG A 179 4.23 25.96 17.47
C ARG A 179 4.12 25.78 15.95
N ALA A 180 4.81 26.60 15.16
CA ALA A 180 4.86 26.42 13.72
C ALA A 180 5.52 25.08 13.31
N ALA A 181 6.55 24.63 14.04
CA ALA A 181 7.17 23.33 13.83
C ALA A 181 6.20 22.17 14.14
N ILE A 182 5.38 22.31 15.19
CA ILE A 182 4.32 21.34 15.52
C ILE A 182 3.27 21.28 14.40
N VAL A 183 2.83 22.43 13.88
CA VAL A 183 1.92 22.48 12.71
C VAL A 183 2.53 21.74 11.52
N ASN A 184 3.79 22.03 11.21
CA ASN A 184 4.49 21.38 10.12
C ASN A 184 4.61 19.84 10.33
N ALA A 185 4.95 19.39 11.54
CA ALA A 185 5.04 17.96 11.85
C ALA A 185 3.67 17.24 11.75
N LEU A 186 2.58 17.94 12.07
CA LEU A 186 1.22 17.42 11.90
C LEU A 186 0.77 17.35 10.44
N LYS A 187 1.24 18.25 9.60
CA LYS A 187 0.87 18.31 8.17
C LYS A 187 1.80 17.48 7.29
N HIS A 188 3.05 17.30 7.70
CA HIS A 188 4.11 16.63 6.94
C HIS A 188 4.85 15.63 7.83
N PHE A 189 4.14 14.59 8.29
CA PHE A 189 4.76 13.50 9.04
C PHE A 189 5.43 12.54 8.06
N ASP A 190 6.73 12.73 7.85
CA ASP A 190 7.51 11.98 6.87
C ASP A 190 8.03 10.65 7.41
N LEU A 191 8.02 9.62 6.54
CA LEU A 191 8.65 8.32 6.74
C LEU A 191 9.47 7.96 5.50
N THR A 192 10.68 7.46 5.69
CA THR A 192 11.59 7.05 4.61
C THR A 192 11.31 5.61 4.21
N VAL A 193 10.89 5.38 2.98
CA VAL A 193 10.64 4.04 2.45
C VAL A 193 11.97 3.29 2.26
N THR A 194 12.07 2.10 2.84
CA THR A 194 13.23 1.20 2.68
C THR A 194 12.95 0.03 1.75
N GLY A 195 11.67 -0.32 1.53
CA GLY A 195 11.26 -1.41 0.66
C GLY A 195 9.81 -1.82 0.85
N LEU A 196 9.43 -2.85 0.15
CA LEU A 196 8.14 -3.53 0.29
C LEU A 196 8.33 -4.82 1.10
N ARG A 197 7.26 -5.29 1.74
CA ARG A 197 7.25 -6.65 2.30
C ARG A 197 7.30 -7.68 1.16
N PRO A 198 7.76 -8.90 1.43
CA PRO A 198 7.90 -9.94 0.41
C PRO A 198 6.54 -10.35 -0.19
N ILE A 199 6.61 -11.05 -1.35
CA ILE A 199 5.42 -11.41 -2.14
C ILE A 199 4.45 -12.33 -1.37
N GLU A 200 4.95 -13.12 -0.44
CA GLU A 200 4.17 -14.00 0.42
C GLU A 200 3.22 -13.23 1.35
N GLU A 201 3.51 -11.96 1.61
CA GLU A 201 2.66 -11.05 2.41
C GLU A 201 1.82 -10.10 1.55
N ALA A 202 1.98 -10.14 0.22
CA ALA A 202 1.20 -9.33 -0.70
C ALA A 202 -0.24 -9.84 -0.83
N ILE A 203 -1.20 -8.94 -1.02
CA ILE A 203 -2.59 -9.34 -1.28
C ILE A 203 -2.71 -9.94 -2.67
N ILE A 204 -1.97 -9.40 -3.65
CA ILE A 204 -1.97 -9.89 -5.04
C ILE A 204 -0.56 -9.87 -5.61
N THR A 205 -0.42 -10.60 -6.72
CA THR A 205 0.77 -10.64 -7.56
C THR A 205 0.57 -9.69 -8.75
N ASP A 206 1.54 -8.79 -8.98
CA ASP A 206 1.67 -8.00 -10.21
C ASP A 206 2.64 -8.71 -11.14
N GLY A 207 2.27 -8.93 -12.42
CA GLY A 207 2.99 -9.78 -13.37
C GLY A 207 2.24 -11.08 -13.65
N GLY A 208 2.84 -11.97 -14.45
CA GLY A 208 2.23 -13.22 -14.87
C GLY A 208 2.31 -13.45 -16.38
N VAL A 209 1.43 -14.28 -16.93
CA VAL A 209 1.38 -14.58 -18.37
C VAL A 209 1.07 -13.32 -19.18
N SER A 210 1.95 -13.00 -20.13
CA SER A 210 1.87 -11.77 -20.93
C SER A 210 0.53 -11.63 -21.66
N LEU A 211 -0.18 -10.54 -21.44
CA LEU A 211 -1.44 -10.20 -22.12
C LEU A 211 -1.30 -10.16 -23.65
N LYS A 212 -0.10 -9.92 -24.18
CA LYS A 212 0.15 -9.91 -25.63
C LYS A 212 -0.08 -11.26 -26.28
N GLU A 213 0.06 -12.34 -25.53
CA GLU A 213 -0.04 -13.72 -25.94
C GLU A 213 -1.40 -14.37 -25.62
N ILE A 214 -2.33 -13.58 -25.08
CA ILE A 214 -3.68 -14.00 -24.73
C ILE A 214 -4.69 -13.24 -25.60
N ASP A 215 -5.71 -13.92 -26.09
CA ASP A 215 -6.85 -13.29 -26.76
C ASP A 215 -7.79 -12.66 -25.68
N PRO A 216 -8.03 -11.37 -25.70
CA PRO A 216 -8.81 -10.70 -24.65
C PRO A 216 -10.30 -11.03 -24.66
N LYS A 217 -10.82 -11.66 -25.72
CA LYS A 217 -12.24 -12.04 -25.84
C LYS A 217 -12.51 -13.43 -25.27
N THR A 218 -11.57 -14.35 -25.53
CA THR A 218 -11.71 -15.78 -25.20
C THR A 218 -10.81 -16.21 -24.06
N MET A 219 -9.86 -15.36 -23.65
CA MET A 219 -8.77 -15.74 -22.73
C MET A 219 -7.91 -16.91 -23.24
N GLY A 220 -8.02 -17.24 -24.54
CA GLY A 220 -7.25 -18.30 -25.19
C GLY A 220 -5.81 -17.88 -25.45
N SER A 221 -4.92 -18.85 -25.38
CA SER A 221 -3.53 -18.69 -25.82
C SER A 221 -3.48 -18.41 -27.33
N LYS A 222 -2.67 -17.43 -27.75
CA LYS A 222 -2.34 -17.21 -29.16
C LYS A 222 -1.23 -18.13 -29.67
N LEU A 223 -0.58 -18.87 -28.75
CA LEU A 223 0.56 -19.76 -29.09
C LEU A 223 0.15 -21.22 -29.16
N ILE A 224 -0.86 -21.64 -28.37
CA ILE A 224 -1.28 -23.04 -28.26
C ILE A 224 -2.80 -23.11 -28.36
N ASP A 225 -3.28 -23.81 -29.34
CA ASP A 225 -4.71 -24.06 -29.52
C ASP A 225 -5.30 -24.90 -28.38
N GLY A 226 -6.50 -24.54 -27.93
CA GLY A 226 -7.18 -25.22 -26.84
C GLY A 226 -6.66 -24.91 -25.43
N LEU A 227 -5.65 -24.02 -25.26
CA LEU A 227 -5.15 -23.56 -23.98
C LEU A 227 -5.74 -22.19 -23.63
N TYR A 228 -6.18 -22.02 -22.38
CA TYR A 228 -6.78 -20.80 -21.85
C TYR A 228 -6.19 -20.42 -20.50
N PHE A 229 -6.24 -19.12 -20.16
CA PHE A 229 -5.79 -18.60 -18.87
C PHE A 229 -6.89 -17.83 -18.17
N ALA A 230 -7.01 -17.95 -16.84
CA ALA A 230 -8.00 -17.23 -16.07
C ALA A 230 -7.47 -16.84 -14.68
N GLY A 231 -7.89 -15.67 -14.21
CA GLY A 231 -7.53 -15.18 -12.87
C GLY A 231 -6.14 -14.58 -12.78
N GLU A 232 -5.57 -14.61 -11.59
CA GLU A 232 -4.35 -13.87 -11.23
C GLU A 232 -3.05 -14.43 -11.87
N ILE A 233 -3.12 -15.55 -12.57
CA ILE A 233 -1.99 -16.04 -13.37
C ILE A 233 -1.67 -15.11 -14.55
N ILE A 234 -2.62 -14.29 -14.98
CA ILE A 234 -2.50 -13.35 -16.10
C ILE A 234 -1.83 -12.07 -15.58
N ASP A 235 -0.95 -11.46 -16.39
CA ASP A 235 -0.34 -10.15 -16.12
C ASP A 235 -1.39 -9.02 -16.13
N CYS A 236 -2.32 -9.07 -15.16
CA CYS A 236 -3.40 -8.12 -15.00
C CYS A 236 -3.76 -7.99 -13.52
N ALA A 237 -3.40 -6.85 -12.93
CA ALA A 237 -3.64 -6.55 -11.52
C ALA A 237 -4.36 -5.22 -11.35
N ALA A 238 -5.17 -5.10 -10.28
CA ALA A 238 -5.93 -3.90 -9.95
C ALA A 238 -5.82 -3.57 -8.46
N TYR A 239 -6.30 -2.37 -8.08
CA TYR A 239 -6.31 -1.90 -6.69
C TYR A 239 -7.28 -2.69 -5.80
N THR A 240 -7.24 -2.37 -4.49
CA THR A 240 -8.23 -2.85 -3.51
C THR A 240 -9.66 -2.45 -3.92
N GLY A 241 -10.67 -3.20 -3.42
CA GLY A 241 -12.07 -2.91 -3.71
C GLY A 241 -12.80 -3.99 -4.51
N GLY A 242 -12.23 -5.21 -4.59
CA GLY A 242 -12.88 -6.35 -5.27
C GLY A 242 -12.58 -6.46 -6.77
N TYR A 243 -11.81 -5.53 -7.34
CA TYR A 243 -11.51 -5.52 -8.78
C TYR A 243 -10.72 -6.77 -9.22
N ASN A 244 -9.79 -7.27 -8.41
CA ASN A 244 -9.02 -8.48 -8.74
C ASN A 244 -9.93 -9.73 -8.77
N LEU A 245 -10.90 -9.83 -7.88
CA LEU A 245 -11.92 -10.88 -7.94
C LEU A 245 -12.79 -10.73 -9.19
N GLN A 246 -13.18 -9.51 -9.56
CA GLN A 246 -13.92 -9.26 -10.78
C GLN A 246 -13.14 -9.66 -12.04
N ILE A 247 -11.83 -9.36 -12.09
CA ILE A 247 -10.94 -9.80 -13.16
C ILE A 247 -10.92 -11.34 -13.22
N ALA A 248 -10.76 -12.01 -12.07
CA ALA A 248 -10.71 -13.46 -12.02
C ALA A 248 -12.01 -14.10 -12.53
N PHE A 249 -13.17 -13.62 -12.07
CA PHE A 249 -14.48 -14.14 -12.51
C PHE A 249 -14.74 -13.84 -14.00
N SER A 250 -14.42 -12.64 -14.47
CA SER A 250 -14.65 -12.26 -15.85
C SER A 250 -13.79 -13.07 -16.83
N THR A 251 -12.50 -13.24 -16.50
CA THR A 251 -11.58 -14.03 -17.33
C THR A 251 -11.94 -15.51 -17.31
N ALA A 252 -12.36 -16.06 -16.16
CA ALA A 252 -12.84 -17.43 -16.06
C ALA A 252 -14.10 -17.66 -16.88
N HIS A 253 -15.07 -16.73 -16.84
CA HIS A 253 -16.27 -16.79 -17.65
C HIS A 253 -15.95 -16.78 -19.15
N SER A 254 -15.08 -15.87 -19.59
CA SER A 254 -14.66 -15.78 -21.00
C SER A 254 -13.95 -17.03 -21.47
N ALA A 255 -13.07 -17.63 -20.63
CA ALA A 255 -12.38 -18.87 -20.96
C ALA A 255 -13.33 -20.09 -21.05
N ALA A 256 -14.38 -20.11 -20.21
CA ALA A 256 -15.34 -21.21 -20.20
C ALA A 256 -16.37 -21.12 -21.35
N ALA A 257 -16.65 -19.92 -21.86
CA ALA A 257 -17.61 -19.65 -22.93
C ALA A 257 -17.00 -19.78 -24.33
N ALA A 258 -15.67 -19.87 -24.42
CA ALA A 258 -14.94 -20.00 -25.68
C ALA A 258 -14.93 -21.45 -26.18
#